data_406916541edcdf4e6f9baf595ed2c662
#
_entry.id   406916541edcdf4e6f9baf595ed2c662
#
_cell.length_a   1.000
_cell.length_b   1.000
_cell.length_c   1.000
_cell.angle_alpha   90.00
_cell.angle_beta   90.00
_cell.angle_gamma   90.00
#
_symmetry.space_group_name_H-M   'P 1'
#
loop_
_entity.id
_entity.type
_entity.pdbx_description
1 polymer ?
#
loop_
_entity_poly.entity_id
_entity_poly.type
_entity_poly.pdbx_seq_one_letter_code
_entity_poly.pdbx_strand_id
1 'polypeptide(L)'
;MLEYAVLKRDRRKFLALTGLTVKEFKVLLPPFSEAYHRTYESNRTLAGHRRHRCLGGGRRGQLDTPEQKLLFILVYQKTYPLQVVMGELFGFSQAAANQWMLRLLPVLHKALTALGVVPERDGPAFAQAERDQDEPADYIIDGTERRRQRPKDAQKQALHYSGKKKAHSDKNIVIVNTRSKRVGYLGPTHAGKTHDKKMADEAQITYPRKTVLRKDTGFQGYEPPVQQTHQPKKAAWQRLNAWREATQSRLVPCAGQSRTCDLRYQAMPVR
;
A
#
# COMPACT_ATOMS: atom_id res chain seq x y z
N MET A 1 -4.09 24.76 -10.88
CA MET A 1 -4.87 23.50 -10.85
C MET A 1 -4.03 22.39 -11.45
N LEU A 2 -3.98 21.24 -10.81
CA LEU A 2 -3.21 20.08 -11.30
C LEU A 2 -4.00 19.35 -12.40
N GLU A 3 -3.46 19.33 -13.61
CA GLU A 3 -4.13 18.76 -14.78
C GLU A 3 -3.32 17.59 -15.37
N TYR A 4 -4.02 16.51 -15.72
CA TYR A 4 -3.40 15.34 -16.33
C TYR A 4 -2.67 15.68 -17.65
N ALA A 5 -3.30 16.51 -18.48
CA ALA A 5 -2.75 16.88 -19.79
C ALA A 5 -1.38 17.58 -19.70
N VAL A 6 -1.18 18.37 -18.64
CA VAL A 6 0.08 19.08 -18.36
C VAL A 6 1.06 18.15 -17.65
N LEU A 7 0.61 17.46 -16.58
CA LEU A 7 1.49 16.67 -15.73
C LEU A 7 2.13 15.48 -16.47
N LYS A 8 1.41 14.83 -17.40
CA LYS A 8 1.95 13.68 -18.18
C LYS A 8 3.18 14.02 -19.03
N ARG A 9 3.45 15.31 -19.29
CA ARG A 9 4.62 15.76 -20.05
C ARG A 9 5.90 15.68 -19.21
N ASP A 10 5.80 15.85 -17.89
CA ASP A 10 6.92 15.72 -16.94
C ASP A 10 6.85 14.34 -16.26
N ARG A 11 7.60 13.37 -16.81
CA ARG A 11 7.62 11.98 -16.33
C ARG A 11 8.06 11.86 -14.87
N ARG A 12 9.01 12.71 -14.41
CA ARG A 12 9.53 12.65 -13.04
C ARG A 12 8.48 13.13 -12.04
N LYS A 13 7.85 14.27 -12.30
CA LYS A 13 6.76 14.80 -11.48
C LYS A 13 5.55 13.88 -11.47
N PHE A 14 5.20 13.30 -12.64
CA PHE A 14 4.11 12.35 -12.75
C PHE A 14 4.33 11.14 -11.85
N LEU A 15 5.49 10.50 -11.93
CA LEU A 15 5.85 9.36 -11.07
C LEU A 15 5.90 9.75 -9.60
N ALA A 16 6.47 10.91 -9.26
CA ALA A 16 6.54 11.38 -7.87
C ALA A 16 5.17 11.60 -7.24
N LEU A 17 4.22 12.14 -8.00
CA LEU A 17 2.88 12.47 -7.50
C LEU A 17 1.91 11.29 -7.54
N THR A 18 2.00 10.41 -8.53
CA THR A 18 1.04 9.30 -8.72
C THR A 18 1.57 7.94 -8.26
N GLY A 19 2.89 7.79 -8.16
CA GLY A 19 3.54 6.50 -7.92
C GLY A 19 3.56 5.57 -9.14
N LEU A 20 3.01 6.00 -10.28
CA LEU A 20 2.93 5.22 -11.52
C LEU A 20 3.65 5.93 -12.67
N THR A 21 4.18 5.15 -13.59
CA THR A 21 4.60 5.68 -14.89
C THR A 21 3.37 6.02 -15.74
N VAL A 22 3.54 6.86 -16.77
CA VAL A 22 2.45 7.19 -17.71
C VAL A 22 1.94 5.94 -18.44
N LYS A 23 2.79 4.93 -18.66
CA LYS A 23 2.39 3.65 -19.27
C LYS A 23 1.47 2.86 -18.35
N GLU A 24 1.84 2.69 -17.08
CA GLU A 24 1.04 2.01 -16.06
C GLU A 24 -0.30 2.73 -15.81
N PHE A 25 -0.28 4.06 -15.78
CA PHE A 25 -1.49 4.85 -15.68
C PHE A 25 -2.47 4.57 -16.83
N LYS A 26 -1.96 4.47 -18.08
CA LYS A 26 -2.78 4.13 -19.24
C LYS A 26 -3.35 2.72 -19.19
N VAL A 27 -2.64 1.77 -18.59
CA VAL A 27 -3.15 0.40 -18.36
C VAL A 27 -4.27 0.39 -17.30
N LEU A 28 -4.14 1.21 -16.24
CA LEU A 28 -5.13 1.30 -15.17
C LEU A 28 -6.38 2.10 -15.58
N LEU A 29 -6.27 3.02 -16.53
CA LEU A 29 -7.35 3.94 -16.90
C LEU A 29 -8.62 3.23 -17.44
N PRO A 30 -8.56 2.24 -18.37
CA PRO A 30 -9.75 1.57 -18.87
C PRO A 30 -10.56 0.86 -17.78
N PRO A 31 -9.98 -0.03 -16.95
CA PRO A 31 -10.74 -0.70 -15.89
C PRO A 31 -11.24 0.29 -14.83
N PHE A 32 -10.53 1.37 -14.55
CA PHE A 32 -10.99 2.44 -13.66
C PHE A 32 -12.22 3.17 -14.23
N SER A 33 -12.17 3.54 -15.51
CA SER A 33 -13.29 4.19 -16.20
C SER A 33 -14.52 3.28 -16.21
N GLU A 34 -14.35 2.00 -16.54
CA GLU A 34 -15.44 1.04 -16.53
C GLU A 34 -16.06 0.86 -15.14
N ALA A 35 -15.22 0.71 -14.10
CA ALA A 35 -15.69 0.60 -12.72
C ALA A 35 -16.44 1.86 -12.27
N TYR A 36 -15.99 3.05 -12.70
CA TYR A 36 -16.67 4.31 -12.41
C TYR A 36 -18.03 4.38 -13.10
N HIS A 37 -18.10 4.08 -14.42
CA HIS A 37 -19.35 4.05 -15.18
C HIS A 37 -20.35 3.08 -14.59
N ARG A 38 -19.95 1.86 -14.29
CA ARG A 38 -20.83 0.85 -13.66
C ARG A 38 -21.39 1.30 -12.31
N THR A 39 -20.60 2.04 -11.53
CA THR A 39 -21.00 2.43 -10.17
C THR A 39 -21.83 3.71 -10.14
N TYR A 40 -21.47 4.72 -10.93
CA TYR A 40 -22.04 6.07 -10.81
C TYR A 40 -22.77 6.57 -12.05
N GLU A 41 -22.49 6.03 -13.22
CA GLU A 41 -23.09 6.45 -14.50
C GLU A 41 -24.03 5.39 -15.07
N SER A 42 -24.39 4.38 -14.29
CA SER A 42 -25.42 3.43 -14.69
C SER A 42 -26.80 4.09 -14.72
N ASN A 43 -27.70 3.58 -15.58
CA ASN A 43 -29.10 4.03 -15.61
C ASN A 43 -29.88 3.65 -14.33
N ARG A 44 -29.20 3.13 -13.33
CA ARG A 44 -29.78 2.76 -12.03
C ARG A 44 -29.17 3.62 -10.92
N THR A 45 -29.96 3.88 -9.88
CA THR A 45 -29.49 4.49 -8.63
C THR A 45 -28.63 3.47 -7.87
N LEU A 46 -27.90 3.91 -6.83
CA LEU A 46 -27.16 3.02 -5.93
C LEU A 46 -28.07 1.99 -5.24
N ALA A 47 -29.37 2.32 -5.08
CA ALA A 47 -30.41 1.42 -4.54
C ALA A 47 -31.03 0.48 -5.62
N GLY A 48 -30.49 0.47 -6.86
CA GLY A 48 -30.95 -0.41 -7.93
C GLY A 48 -32.15 0.07 -8.74
N HIS A 49 -32.81 1.18 -8.38
CA HIS A 49 -33.96 1.72 -9.11
C HIS A 49 -33.54 2.39 -10.43
N ARG A 50 -34.38 2.30 -11.45
CA ARG A 50 -34.15 3.00 -12.72
C ARG A 50 -34.19 4.52 -12.51
N ARG A 51 -33.23 5.24 -13.06
CA ARG A 51 -33.17 6.70 -13.00
C ARG A 51 -34.23 7.30 -13.93
N HIS A 52 -34.94 8.31 -13.43
CA HIS A 52 -35.91 9.09 -14.24
C HIS A 52 -35.22 10.15 -15.10
N ARG A 53 -34.00 10.59 -14.75
CA ARG A 53 -33.25 11.61 -15.48
C ARG A 53 -31.96 11.01 -16.05
N CYS A 54 -31.65 11.37 -17.29
CA CYS A 54 -30.37 11.01 -17.91
C CYS A 54 -29.19 11.59 -17.13
N LEU A 55 -28.12 10.81 -17.09
CA LEU A 55 -26.84 11.25 -16.52
C LEU A 55 -26.20 12.33 -17.42
N GLY A 56 -25.49 13.30 -16.80
CA GLY A 56 -24.72 14.27 -17.55
C GLY A 56 -25.42 15.58 -17.89
N GLY A 57 -26.70 15.76 -17.48
CA GLY A 57 -27.47 17.00 -17.72
C GLY A 57 -27.14 18.20 -16.82
N GLY A 58 -26.11 18.09 -15.96
CA GLY A 58 -25.72 19.15 -15.04
C GLY A 58 -24.44 19.88 -15.45
N ARG A 59 -24.05 20.90 -14.64
CA ARG A 59 -22.77 21.59 -14.78
C ARG A 59 -21.62 20.58 -14.70
N ARG A 60 -20.68 20.63 -15.65
CA ARG A 60 -19.48 19.81 -15.60
C ARG A 60 -18.65 20.19 -14.37
N GLY A 61 -18.27 19.18 -13.56
CA GLY A 61 -17.38 19.40 -12.43
C GLY A 61 -15.92 19.50 -12.86
N GLN A 62 -15.04 19.90 -11.96
CA GLN A 62 -13.60 20.04 -12.23
C GLN A 62 -12.89 18.70 -12.51
N LEU A 63 -13.42 17.59 -12.00
CA LEU A 63 -12.97 16.24 -12.36
C LEU A 63 -13.92 15.68 -13.44
N ASP A 64 -13.96 16.28 -14.62
CA ASP A 64 -14.89 15.91 -15.69
C ASP A 64 -14.45 14.64 -16.43
N THR A 65 -13.15 14.44 -16.65
CA THR A 65 -12.62 13.29 -17.38
C THR A 65 -12.22 12.12 -16.46
N PRO A 66 -12.25 10.87 -16.95
CA PRO A 66 -11.75 9.71 -16.21
C PRO A 66 -10.28 9.86 -15.81
N GLU A 67 -9.45 10.44 -16.68
CA GLU A 67 -8.04 10.70 -16.42
C GLU A 67 -7.85 11.63 -15.23
N GLN A 68 -8.66 12.70 -15.15
CA GLN A 68 -8.57 13.65 -14.06
C GLN A 68 -9.04 13.04 -12.73
N LYS A 69 -10.08 12.19 -12.76
CA LYS A 69 -10.54 11.41 -11.61
C LYS A 69 -9.48 10.44 -11.11
N LEU A 70 -8.86 9.69 -12.04
CA LEU A 70 -7.79 8.75 -11.72
C LEU A 70 -6.55 9.48 -11.18
N LEU A 71 -6.16 10.59 -11.81
CA LEU A 71 -5.06 11.42 -11.30
C LEU A 71 -5.31 11.87 -9.87
N PHE A 72 -6.51 12.41 -9.58
CA PHE A 72 -6.88 12.87 -8.25
C PHE A 72 -6.70 11.78 -7.18
N ILE A 73 -7.25 10.59 -7.43
CA ILE A 73 -7.21 9.54 -6.42
C ILE A 73 -5.82 8.93 -6.26
N LEU A 74 -5.01 8.86 -7.31
CA LEU A 74 -3.62 8.40 -7.23
C LEU A 74 -2.72 9.38 -6.49
N VAL A 75 -2.88 10.68 -6.71
CA VAL A 75 -2.17 11.72 -5.94
C VAL A 75 -2.51 11.61 -4.46
N TYR A 76 -3.78 11.44 -4.13
CA TYR A 76 -4.20 11.21 -2.75
C TYR A 76 -3.56 9.95 -2.14
N GLN A 77 -3.59 8.81 -2.84
CA GLN A 77 -3.01 7.55 -2.35
C GLN A 77 -1.50 7.62 -2.18
N LYS A 78 -0.81 8.31 -3.07
CA LYS A 78 0.66 8.39 -3.05
C LYS A 78 1.19 9.34 -1.97
N THR A 79 0.55 10.47 -1.77
CA THR A 79 1.08 11.55 -0.94
C THR A 79 0.30 11.75 0.37
N TYR A 80 -0.91 11.20 0.46
CA TYR A 80 -1.83 11.28 1.61
C TYR A 80 -1.92 12.70 2.22
N PRO A 81 -2.20 13.71 1.41
CA PRO A 81 -2.20 15.10 1.86
C PRO A 81 -3.49 15.43 2.62
N LEU A 82 -3.50 16.56 3.32
CA LEU A 82 -4.72 17.09 3.91
C LEU A 82 -5.75 17.38 2.83
N GLN A 83 -7.03 17.21 3.15
CA GLN A 83 -8.14 17.46 2.21
C GLN A 83 -8.16 18.89 1.67
N VAL A 84 -7.77 19.88 2.49
CA VAL A 84 -7.61 21.27 2.07
C VAL A 84 -6.58 21.38 0.95
N VAL A 85 -5.42 20.73 1.10
CA VAL A 85 -4.36 20.72 0.09
C VAL A 85 -4.83 20.06 -1.21
N MET A 86 -5.61 18.98 -1.12
CA MET A 86 -6.24 18.37 -2.31
C MET A 86 -7.22 19.33 -2.98
N GLY A 87 -7.99 20.06 -2.19
CA GLY A 87 -8.89 21.11 -2.71
C GLY A 87 -8.13 22.16 -3.52
N GLU A 88 -7.06 22.72 -2.96
CA GLU A 88 -6.22 23.72 -3.62
C GLU A 88 -5.55 23.17 -4.90
N LEU A 89 -4.97 21.96 -4.83
CA LEU A 89 -4.32 21.32 -5.98
C LEU A 89 -5.28 21.15 -7.18
N PHE A 90 -6.54 20.82 -6.90
CA PHE A 90 -7.54 20.50 -7.94
C PHE A 90 -8.60 21.59 -8.13
N GLY A 91 -8.53 22.70 -7.40
CA GLY A 91 -9.37 23.87 -7.60
C GLY A 91 -10.81 23.74 -7.08
N PHE A 92 -11.03 23.04 -5.95
CA PHE A 92 -12.35 22.91 -5.32
C PHE A 92 -12.25 22.89 -3.78
N SER A 93 -13.40 22.94 -3.10
CA SER A 93 -13.45 23.01 -1.64
C SER A 93 -12.98 21.70 -0.98
N GLN A 94 -12.54 21.81 0.30
CA GLN A 94 -12.22 20.65 1.13
C GLN A 94 -13.37 19.63 1.17
N ALA A 95 -14.62 20.09 1.30
CA ALA A 95 -15.79 19.20 1.32
C ALA A 95 -15.94 18.42 0.01
N ALA A 96 -15.72 19.06 -1.14
CA ALA A 96 -15.72 18.39 -2.43
C ALA A 96 -14.56 17.39 -2.56
N ALA A 97 -13.36 17.74 -2.06
CA ALA A 97 -12.22 16.82 -2.02
C ALA A 97 -12.55 15.54 -1.24
N ASN A 98 -13.15 15.69 -0.05
CA ASN A 98 -13.58 14.55 0.76
C ASN A 98 -14.61 13.67 0.02
N GLN A 99 -15.62 14.27 -0.59
CA GLN A 99 -16.62 13.53 -1.36
C GLN A 99 -16.00 12.75 -2.53
N TRP A 100 -15.07 13.36 -3.27
CA TRP A 100 -14.37 12.69 -4.36
C TRP A 100 -13.50 11.54 -3.87
N MET A 101 -12.79 11.68 -2.75
CA MET A 101 -12.02 10.60 -2.15
C MET A 101 -12.91 9.40 -1.80
N LEU A 102 -14.02 9.64 -1.09
CA LEU A 102 -14.96 8.60 -0.71
C LEU A 102 -15.59 7.88 -1.92
N ARG A 103 -15.83 8.61 -3.01
CA ARG A 103 -16.35 8.03 -4.26
C ARG A 103 -15.30 7.23 -5.04
N LEU A 104 -14.09 7.76 -5.17
CA LEU A 104 -13.09 7.18 -6.09
C LEU A 104 -12.25 6.06 -5.47
N LEU A 105 -12.10 5.99 -4.14
CA LEU A 105 -11.39 4.89 -3.47
C LEU A 105 -11.99 3.51 -3.79
N PRO A 106 -13.31 3.28 -3.66
CA PRO A 106 -13.91 2.00 -4.03
C PRO A 106 -13.79 1.68 -5.52
N VAL A 107 -13.85 2.71 -6.39
CA VAL A 107 -13.67 2.54 -7.83
C VAL A 107 -12.25 2.09 -8.15
N LEU A 108 -11.25 2.73 -7.55
CA LEU A 108 -9.85 2.35 -7.72
C LEU A 108 -9.61 0.90 -7.26
N HIS A 109 -10.17 0.52 -6.11
CA HIS A 109 -10.09 -0.85 -5.61
C HIS A 109 -10.67 -1.86 -6.61
N LYS A 110 -11.88 -1.60 -7.15
CA LYS A 110 -12.51 -2.46 -8.18
C LYS A 110 -11.65 -2.58 -9.44
N ALA A 111 -11.07 -1.47 -9.89
CA ALA A 111 -10.20 -1.45 -11.06
C ALA A 111 -8.93 -2.29 -10.84
N LEU A 112 -8.29 -2.16 -9.67
CA LEU A 112 -7.12 -2.94 -9.31
C LEU A 112 -7.44 -4.43 -9.15
N THR A 113 -8.62 -4.76 -8.61
CA THR A 113 -9.13 -6.15 -8.53
C THR A 113 -9.32 -6.73 -9.93
N ALA A 114 -9.92 -5.98 -10.85
CA ALA A 114 -10.10 -6.41 -12.24
C ALA A 114 -8.77 -6.67 -12.98
N LEU A 115 -7.71 -5.96 -12.61
CA LEU A 115 -6.35 -6.18 -13.11
C LEU A 115 -5.62 -7.35 -12.41
N GLY A 116 -6.21 -7.96 -11.37
CA GLY A 116 -5.55 -9.02 -10.60
C GLY A 116 -4.28 -8.57 -9.86
N VAL A 117 -4.19 -7.28 -9.48
CA VAL A 117 -3.01 -6.72 -8.79
C VAL A 117 -3.23 -6.48 -7.29
N VAL A 118 -4.44 -6.70 -6.81
CA VAL A 118 -4.76 -6.62 -5.37
C VAL A 118 -4.20 -7.86 -4.68
N PRO A 119 -3.46 -7.71 -3.57
CA PRO A 119 -2.95 -8.85 -2.84
C PRO A 119 -4.08 -9.68 -2.23
N GLU A 120 -3.87 -11.00 -2.15
CA GLU A 120 -4.77 -11.91 -1.47
C GLU A 120 -4.88 -11.54 0.02
N ARG A 121 -6.09 -11.69 0.58
CA ARG A 121 -6.38 -11.38 1.99
C ARG A 121 -6.65 -12.62 2.82
N ASP A 122 -6.98 -13.72 2.16
CA ASP A 122 -7.22 -15.01 2.78
C ASP A 122 -5.96 -15.88 2.71
N GLY A 123 -5.42 -16.27 3.88
CA GLY A 123 -4.20 -17.05 3.98
C GLY A 123 -4.30 -18.41 3.28
N PRO A 124 -5.35 -19.22 3.49
CA PRO A 124 -5.59 -20.45 2.78
C PRO A 124 -5.68 -20.31 1.25
N ALA A 125 -6.24 -19.19 0.76
CA ALA A 125 -6.40 -18.94 -0.68
C ALA A 125 -5.11 -18.49 -1.37
N PHE A 126 -4.09 -18.04 -0.64
CA PHE A 126 -2.86 -17.47 -1.21
C PHE A 126 -2.16 -18.41 -2.21
N ALA A 127 -2.03 -19.71 -1.88
CA ALA A 127 -1.45 -20.69 -2.80
C ALA A 127 -2.22 -20.84 -4.12
N GLN A 128 -3.53 -20.58 -4.10
CA GLN A 128 -4.35 -20.68 -5.30
C GLN A 128 -4.21 -19.43 -6.17
N ALA A 129 -4.09 -18.26 -5.55
CA ALA A 129 -3.90 -16.98 -6.24
C ALA A 129 -2.55 -16.91 -6.99
N GLU A 130 -1.55 -17.66 -6.53
CA GLU A 130 -0.19 -17.68 -7.10
C GLU A 130 0.08 -18.93 -7.99
N ARG A 131 -0.95 -19.73 -8.35
CA ARG A 131 -0.80 -21.01 -9.09
C ARG A 131 -0.25 -20.90 -10.50
N ASP A 132 -0.32 -19.73 -11.13
CA ASP A 132 0.15 -19.55 -12.52
C ASP A 132 1.69 -19.51 -12.66
N GLN A 133 2.43 -19.79 -11.59
CA GLN A 133 3.89 -19.82 -11.59
C GLN A 133 4.38 -21.28 -11.47
N ASP A 134 4.68 -21.91 -12.59
CA ASP A 134 5.32 -23.26 -12.64
C ASP A 134 6.74 -23.30 -12.06
N GLU A 135 7.34 -22.15 -11.82
CA GLU A 135 8.68 -22.02 -11.28
C GLU A 135 8.72 -21.90 -9.74
N PRO A 136 9.82 -22.33 -9.10
CA PRO A 136 10.01 -22.13 -7.67
C PRO A 136 9.86 -20.67 -7.31
N ALA A 137 8.90 -20.35 -6.45
CA ALA A 137 8.64 -18.98 -6.04
C ALA A 137 9.42 -18.63 -4.77
N ASP A 138 10.18 -17.53 -4.81
CA ASP A 138 10.95 -16.99 -3.68
C ASP A 138 10.16 -15.82 -3.08
N TYR A 139 9.73 -15.98 -1.82
CA TYR A 139 8.94 -15.01 -1.10
C TYR A 139 9.65 -14.45 0.13
N ILE A 140 9.38 -13.19 0.43
CA ILE A 140 9.76 -12.56 1.69
C ILE A 140 8.48 -12.33 2.49
N ILE A 141 8.48 -12.78 3.75
CA ILE A 141 7.45 -12.44 4.73
C ILE A 141 7.99 -11.37 5.68
N ASP A 142 7.22 -10.32 5.91
CA ASP A 142 7.57 -9.23 6.81
C ASP A 142 6.32 -8.69 7.54
N GLY A 143 6.54 -8.11 8.73
CA GLY A 143 5.53 -7.42 9.50
C GLY A 143 5.58 -5.92 9.26
N THR A 144 4.66 -5.39 8.45
CA THR A 144 4.55 -3.94 8.26
C THR A 144 3.79 -3.28 9.40
N GLU A 145 4.30 -2.16 9.90
CA GLU A 145 3.75 -1.47 11.05
C GLU A 145 3.42 -0.02 10.68
N ARG A 146 2.16 0.38 10.91
CA ARG A 146 1.64 1.72 10.61
C ARG A 146 1.29 2.45 11.89
N ARG A 147 1.71 3.71 12.00
CA ARG A 147 1.31 4.56 13.12
C ARG A 147 -0.20 4.82 13.10
N ARG A 148 -0.78 4.86 14.29
CA ARG A 148 -2.16 5.28 14.52
C ARG A 148 -2.24 6.37 15.57
N GLN A 149 -3.34 7.09 15.62
CA GLN A 149 -3.61 8.01 16.71
C GLN A 149 -3.71 7.25 18.04
N ARG A 150 -3.21 7.88 19.11
CA ARG A 150 -3.30 7.32 20.46
C ARG A 150 -4.78 7.12 20.82
N PRO A 151 -5.20 5.89 21.15
CA PRO A 151 -6.56 5.65 21.63
C PRO A 151 -6.84 6.40 22.93
N LYS A 152 -8.11 6.78 23.17
CA LYS A 152 -8.50 7.38 24.46
C LYS A 152 -8.57 6.35 25.58
N ASP A 153 -8.97 5.14 25.27
CA ASP A 153 -9.11 4.02 26.19
C ASP A 153 -7.74 3.44 26.57
N ALA A 154 -7.50 3.25 27.89
CA ALA A 154 -6.20 2.78 28.41
C ALA A 154 -5.86 1.35 27.98
N GLN A 155 -6.84 0.45 27.89
CA GLN A 155 -6.61 -0.93 27.46
C GLN A 155 -6.22 -0.97 25.98
N LYS A 156 -6.92 -0.19 25.14
CA LYS A 156 -6.57 -0.05 23.72
C LYS A 156 -5.20 0.60 23.53
N GLN A 157 -4.81 1.56 24.38
CA GLN A 157 -3.45 2.11 24.37
C GLN A 157 -2.40 1.01 24.59
N ALA A 158 -2.58 0.18 25.62
CA ALA A 158 -1.66 -0.91 25.95
C ALA A 158 -1.56 -1.96 24.82
N LEU A 159 -2.67 -2.28 24.15
CA LEU A 159 -2.70 -3.22 23.03
C LEU A 159 -1.99 -2.70 21.77
N HIS A 160 -2.18 -1.42 21.46
CA HIS A 160 -1.63 -0.83 20.25
C HIS A 160 -0.23 -0.24 20.42
N TYR A 161 0.32 -0.21 21.63
CA TYR A 161 1.64 0.33 21.87
C TYR A 161 2.73 -0.64 21.42
N SER A 162 3.50 -0.24 20.42
CA SER A 162 4.69 -0.96 19.96
C SER A 162 5.91 -0.51 20.74
N GLY A 163 6.47 -1.42 21.55
CA GLY A 163 7.71 -1.18 22.29
C GLY A 163 8.93 -0.94 21.37
N LYS A 164 8.94 -1.58 20.18
CA LYS A 164 9.98 -1.41 19.17
C LYS A 164 9.95 -0.01 18.53
N LYS A 165 8.76 0.51 18.22
CA LYS A 165 8.57 1.82 17.58
C LYS A 165 8.30 2.96 18.56
N LYS A 166 8.10 2.64 19.87
CA LYS A 166 7.72 3.59 20.93
C LYS A 166 6.53 4.47 20.54
N ALA A 167 5.56 3.88 19.85
CA ALA A 167 4.37 4.56 19.34
C ALA A 167 3.19 3.60 19.27
N HIS A 168 1.96 4.16 19.21
CA HIS A 168 0.76 3.38 18.92
C HIS A 168 0.71 3.06 17.42
N SER A 169 0.50 1.79 17.11
CA SER A 169 0.54 1.30 15.74
C SER A 169 -0.41 0.13 15.51
N ASP A 170 -0.67 -0.14 14.24
CA ASP A 170 -1.33 -1.32 13.72
C ASP A 170 -0.36 -2.09 12.84
N LYS A 171 -0.42 -3.42 12.89
CA LYS A 171 0.44 -4.32 12.13
C LYS A 171 -0.33 -5.15 11.12
N ASN A 172 0.30 -5.45 9.99
CA ASN A 172 -0.15 -6.43 9.02
C ASN A 172 1.03 -7.28 8.58
N ILE A 173 0.78 -8.56 8.26
CA ILE A 173 1.75 -9.37 7.54
C ILE A 173 1.66 -9.04 6.06
N VAL A 174 2.81 -8.95 5.42
CA VAL A 174 2.97 -8.77 3.98
C VAL A 174 3.86 -9.87 3.43
N ILE A 175 3.43 -10.53 2.35
CA ILE A 175 4.27 -11.46 1.60
C ILE A 175 4.52 -10.90 0.21
N VAL A 176 5.80 -10.77 -0.12
CA VAL A 176 6.26 -10.19 -1.38
C VAL A 176 6.98 -11.26 -2.20
N ASN A 177 6.59 -11.40 -3.45
CA ASN A 177 7.32 -12.23 -4.41
C ASN A 177 8.61 -11.50 -4.83
N THR A 178 9.77 -12.11 -4.63
CA THR A 178 11.07 -11.46 -4.88
C THR A 178 11.36 -11.20 -6.34
N ARG A 179 10.78 -12.00 -7.27
CA ARG A 179 10.96 -11.86 -8.71
C ARG A 179 10.08 -10.73 -9.27
N SER A 180 8.77 -10.86 -9.08
CA SER A 180 7.81 -9.88 -9.61
C SER A 180 7.77 -8.58 -8.82
N LYS A 181 8.35 -8.54 -7.60
CA LYS A 181 8.28 -7.42 -6.65
C LYS A 181 6.84 -7.05 -6.25
N ARG A 182 5.88 -7.96 -6.46
CA ARG A 182 4.47 -7.76 -6.12
C ARG A 182 4.19 -8.26 -4.71
N VAL A 183 3.30 -7.56 -4.03
CA VAL A 183 2.69 -8.04 -2.79
C VAL A 183 1.64 -9.07 -3.17
N GLY A 184 1.91 -10.36 -2.89
CA GLY A 184 0.98 -11.45 -3.15
C GLY A 184 -0.05 -11.61 -2.03
N TYR A 185 0.35 -11.38 -0.77
CA TYR A 185 -0.54 -11.50 0.40
C TYR A 185 -0.42 -10.30 1.32
N LEU A 186 -1.58 -9.85 1.85
CA LEU A 186 -1.66 -8.82 2.87
C LEU A 186 -2.64 -9.29 3.97
N GLY A 187 -2.10 -9.74 5.10
CA GLY A 187 -2.84 -10.28 6.23
C GLY A 187 -3.79 -9.29 6.90
N PRO A 188 -4.64 -9.76 7.83
CA PRO A 188 -5.52 -8.92 8.63
C PRO A 188 -4.72 -7.91 9.48
N THR A 189 -5.42 -6.89 9.98
CA THR A 189 -4.81 -5.87 10.83
C THR A 189 -4.83 -6.31 12.28
N HIS A 190 -3.67 -6.32 12.91
CA HIS A 190 -3.46 -6.63 14.32
C HIS A 190 -2.99 -5.40 15.10
N ALA A 191 -3.14 -5.45 16.41
CA ALA A 191 -2.62 -4.41 17.29
C ALA A 191 -1.08 -4.41 17.33
N GLY A 192 -0.45 -3.24 17.44
CA GLY A 192 1.01 -3.06 17.35
C GLY A 192 1.85 -3.88 18.33
N LYS A 193 1.27 -4.29 19.48
CA LYS A 193 1.90 -5.18 20.46
C LYS A 193 2.00 -6.63 19.99
N THR A 194 1.18 -7.05 19.00
CA THR A 194 1.12 -8.45 18.55
C THR A 194 2.46 -8.87 17.93
N HIS A 195 2.93 -10.06 18.32
CA HIS A 195 4.18 -10.62 17.81
C HIS A 195 4.00 -11.13 16.36
N ASP A 196 4.99 -10.93 15.51
CA ASP A 196 4.92 -11.24 14.07
C ASP A 196 4.65 -12.74 13.83
N LYS A 197 5.31 -13.63 14.60
CA LYS A 197 5.02 -15.08 14.57
C LYS A 197 3.56 -15.40 14.85
N LYS A 198 2.98 -14.79 15.91
CA LYS A 198 1.58 -15.05 16.29
C LYS A 198 0.62 -14.66 15.16
N MET A 199 0.86 -13.52 14.52
CA MET A 199 0.06 -13.09 13.35
C MET A 199 0.16 -14.09 12.18
N ALA A 200 1.36 -14.66 11.94
CA ALA A 200 1.57 -15.63 10.88
C ALA A 200 0.88 -16.98 11.17
N ASP A 201 0.93 -17.43 12.44
CA ASP A 201 0.24 -18.65 12.88
C ASP A 201 -1.29 -18.49 12.75
N GLU A 202 -1.84 -17.34 13.16
CA GLU A 202 -3.28 -17.04 13.06
C GLU A 202 -3.76 -16.91 11.62
N ALA A 203 -2.92 -16.43 10.72
CA ALA A 203 -3.26 -16.25 9.30
C ALA A 203 -3.35 -17.57 8.51
N GLN A 204 -2.84 -18.67 9.03
CA GLN A 204 -2.89 -20.03 8.42
C GLN A 204 -2.52 -20.02 6.92
N ILE A 205 -1.43 -19.34 6.57
CA ILE A 205 -1.05 -19.09 5.19
C ILE A 205 -0.63 -20.40 4.50
N THR A 206 -1.31 -20.73 3.41
CA THR A 206 -0.94 -21.83 2.53
C THR A 206 -0.07 -21.32 1.40
N TYR A 207 1.14 -21.84 1.29
CA TYR A 207 2.10 -21.43 0.28
C TYR A 207 2.02 -22.29 -0.99
N PRO A 208 2.39 -21.75 -2.17
CA PRO A 208 2.55 -22.53 -3.38
C PRO A 208 3.59 -23.65 -3.21
N ARG A 209 3.48 -24.70 -4.03
CA ARG A 209 4.48 -25.79 -4.05
C ARG A 209 5.85 -25.23 -4.44
N LYS A 210 6.95 -25.84 -3.90
CA LYS A 210 8.34 -25.43 -4.14
C LYS A 210 8.67 -23.99 -3.69
N THR A 211 7.94 -23.45 -2.70
CA THR A 211 8.22 -22.12 -2.14
C THR A 211 9.52 -22.10 -1.34
N VAL A 212 10.35 -21.10 -1.61
CA VAL A 212 11.46 -20.67 -0.75
C VAL A 212 11.00 -19.44 0.03
N LEU A 213 10.95 -19.53 1.37
CA LEU A 213 10.46 -18.46 2.22
C LEU A 213 11.61 -17.79 2.99
N ARG A 214 11.78 -16.49 2.77
CA ARG A 214 12.71 -15.66 3.55
C ARG A 214 11.96 -14.95 4.66
N LYS A 215 12.38 -15.15 5.90
CA LYS A 215 11.73 -14.60 7.09
C LYS A 215 12.72 -13.81 7.95
N ASP A 216 12.27 -12.73 8.59
CA ASP A 216 13.04 -11.97 9.58
C ASP A 216 13.07 -12.69 10.94
N THR A 217 13.94 -12.27 11.83
CA THR A 217 14.08 -12.79 13.21
C THR A 217 12.79 -12.68 14.03
N GLY A 218 11.87 -11.78 13.68
CA GLY A 218 10.53 -11.65 14.27
C GLY A 218 9.63 -12.87 14.07
N PHE A 219 9.93 -13.72 13.07
CA PHE A 219 9.21 -14.95 12.76
C PHE A 219 9.91 -16.21 13.29
N GLN A 220 10.74 -16.08 14.33
CA GLN A 220 11.41 -17.25 14.94
C GLN A 220 10.37 -18.26 15.44
N GLY A 221 10.51 -19.52 15.03
CA GLY A 221 9.56 -20.60 15.35
C GLY A 221 8.30 -20.65 14.48
N TYR A 222 8.19 -19.82 13.44
CA TYR A 222 7.17 -19.98 12.39
C TYR A 222 7.73 -20.94 11.31
N GLU A 223 7.18 -22.16 11.23
CA GLU A 223 7.66 -23.22 10.33
C GLU A 223 6.50 -23.71 9.43
N PRO A 224 6.12 -22.94 8.40
CA PRO A 224 5.08 -23.36 7.47
C PRO A 224 5.57 -24.50 6.56
N PRO A 225 4.67 -25.30 5.95
CA PRO A 225 4.99 -26.38 5.05
C PRO A 225 5.48 -25.85 3.68
N VAL A 226 6.72 -25.39 3.62
CA VAL A 226 7.39 -24.89 2.41
C VAL A 226 8.63 -25.73 2.10
N GLN A 227 9.14 -25.65 0.86
CA GLN A 227 10.32 -26.41 0.47
C GLN A 227 11.56 -26.02 1.28
N GLN A 228 11.75 -24.72 1.52
CA GLN A 228 12.91 -24.18 2.25
C GLN A 228 12.57 -22.88 2.96
N THR A 229 13.10 -22.71 4.18
CA THR A 229 13.05 -21.44 4.89
C THR A 229 14.44 -20.87 5.08
N HIS A 230 14.59 -19.57 4.84
CA HIS A 230 15.81 -18.82 5.14
C HIS A 230 15.55 -17.81 6.23
N GLN A 231 16.29 -17.89 7.32
CA GLN A 231 16.25 -16.93 8.41
C GLN A 231 17.66 -16.51 8.81
N PRO A 232 17.97 -15.22 8.94
CA PRO A 232 19.28 -14.76 9.40
C PRO A 232 19.58 -15.29 10.81
N LYS A 233 20.76 -15.85 11.03
CA LYS A 233 21.22 -16.21 12.38
C LYS A 233 21.43 -14.92 13.19
N LYS A 234 21.08 -14.91 14.48
CA LYS A 234 21.21 -13.74 15.39
C LYS A 234 22.59 -13.08 15.36
N ALA A 235 23.67 -13.85 15.22
CA ALA A 235 25.05 -13.36 15.17
C ALA A 235 25.35 -12.51 13.92
N ALA A 236 24.75 -12.84 12.76
CA ALA A 236 24.92 -12.05 11.54
C ALA A 236 24.17 -10.72 11.63
N TRP A 237 23.04 -10.69 12.29
CA TRP A 237 22.24 -9.49 12.54
C TRP A 237 22.92 -8.52 13.51
N GLN A 238 23.53 -9.02 14.58
CA GLN A 238 24.30 -8.19 15.52
C GLN A 238 25.51 -7.54 14.84
N ARG A 239 26.20 -8.27 13.94
CA ARG A 239 27.31 -7.71 13.14
C ARG A 239 26.84 -6.64 12.16
N LEU A 240 25.68 -6.83 11.52
CA LEU A 240 25.10 -5.84 10.60
C LEU A 240 24.64 -4.57 11.33
N ASN A 241 24.05 -4.71 12.52
CA ASN A 241 23.66 -3.57 13.34
C ASN A 241 24.88 -2.85 13.96
N ALA A 242 25.88 -3.57 14.42
CA ALA A 242 27.13 -2.99 14.90
C ALA A 242 27.87 -2.24 13.77
N TRP A 243 27.83 -2.77 12.53
CA TRP A 243 28.37 -2.06 11.38
C TRP A 243 27.55 -0.81 11.02
N ARG A 244 26.21 -0.85 11.08
CA ARG A 244 25.33 0.31 10.91
C ARG A 244 25.54 1.38 11.96
N GLU A 245 25.66 1.00 13.23
CA GLU A 245 25.95 1.93 14.34
C GLU A 245 27.34 2.54 14.21
N ALA A 246 28.35 1.75 13.83
CA ALA A 246 29.71 2.24 13.57
C ALA A 246 29.78 3.16 12.34
N THR A 247 28.90 2.99 11.35
CA THR A 247 28.83 3.87 10.17
C THR A 247 28.07 5.15 10.48
N GLN A 248 27.03 5.10 11.32
CA GLN A 248 26.30 6.27 11.79
C GLN A 248 27.13 7.14 12.76
N SER A 249 27.97 6.55 13.62
CA SER A 249 28.84 7.28 14.52
C SER A 249 30.01 7.97 13.82
N ARG A 250 30.33 7.59 12.58
CA ARG A 250 31.35 8.27 11.74
C ARG A 250 30.84 9.48 10.95
N LEU A 251 29.52 9.68 10.92
CA LEU A 251 28.91 10.89 10.38
C LEU A 251 28.93 11.95 11.50
N VAL A 252 29.98 12.75 11.51
CA VAL A 252 30.16 13.92 12.39
C VAL A 252 28.90 14.80 12.22
N PRO A 253 28.23 15.23 13.30
CA PRO A 253 27.11 16.16 13.18
C PRO A 253 27.68 17.51 12.72
N CYS A 254 27.35 17.95 11.54
CA CYS A 254 27.48 19.38 11.20
C CYS A 254 26.54 20.14 12.12
N ALA A 255 27.14 20.91 13.03
CA ALA A 255 26.45 21.81 13.93
C ALA A 255 25.59 22.80 13.12
N GLY A 256 24.29 22.86 13.42
CA GLY A 256 23.38 23.94 13.06
C GLY A 256 22.70 23.80 11.71
N GLN A 257 21.60 23.06 11.69
CA GLN A 257 20.34 23.44 11.01
C GLN A 257 19.32 22.30 11.15
N SER A 258 18.19 22.61 11.76
CA SER A 258 17.02 21.75 11.90
C SER A 258 16.38 21.52 10.52
N ARG A 259 16.61 20.37 9.93
CA ARG A 259 15.79 19.83 8.83
C ARG A 259 15.62 18.33 9.03
N THR A 260 14.37 17.94 9.19
CA THR A 260 13.90 16.56 9.17
C THR A 260 14.30 15.91 7.85
N CYS A 261 15.24 14.97 7.90
CA CYS A 261 15.59 14.15 6.74
C CYS A 261 14.63 12.96 6.66
N ASP A 262 13.80 12.95 5.63
CA ASP A 262 13.06 11.78 5.18
C ASP A 262 14.03 10.69 4.71
N LEU A 263 14.04 9.57 5.43
CA LEU A 263 14.74 8.36 5.01
C LEU A 263 13.95 7.67 3.88
N ARG A 264 14.35 7.93 2.65
CA ARG A 264 13.93 7.13 1.49
C ARG A 264 14.66 5.79 1.52
N TYR A 265 13.91 4.71 1.49
CA TYR A 265 14.43 3.37 1.20
C TYR A 265 15.01 3.36 -0.24
N GLN A 266 16.32 3.43 -0.35
CA GLN A 266 17.01 3.02 -1.58
C GLN A 266 17.34 1.53 -1.47
N ALA A 267 16.74 0.74 -2.36
CA ALA A 267 17.10 -0.66 -2.55
C ALA A 267 18.56 -0.75 -3.04
N MET A 268 19.39 -1.48 -2.30
CA MET A 268 20.75 -1.80 -2.73
C MET A 268 20.72 -2.86 -3.84
N PRO A 269 21.58 -2.78 -4.87
CA PRO A 269 21.77 -3.85 -5.82
C PRO A 269 22.47 -5.02 -5.15
N VAL A 270 21.90 -6.20 -5.29
CA VAL A 270 22.50 -7.49 -4.92
C VAL A 270 23.51 -7.84 -6.03
N ARG A 271 24.79 -7.92 -5.68
CA ARG A 271 25.79 -8.69 -6.43
C ARG A 271 25.82 -10.10 -5.88
#